data_4562be6e7c816e6f82477de0d5fec415
#
_entry.id   4562be6e7c816e6f82477de0d5fec415
#
_cell.length_a   1.000
_cell.length_b   1.000
_cell.length_c   1.000
_cell.angle_alpha   90.00
_cell.angle_beta   90.00
_cell.angle_gamma   90.00
#
_symmetry.space_group_name_H-M   'P 1'
#
loop_
_entity.id
_entity.type
_entity.pdbx_description
1 polymer ?
#
loop_
_entity_poly.entity_id
_entity_poly.type
_entity_poly.pdbx_seq_one_letter_code
_entity_poly.pdbx_strand_id
1 'polypeptide(L)'
;MPHMLISGGSRGIGRACAEIFASNGYKVSYLYHTNTDFETDSIYPYKCDVSDPEQVKDAIEAACMSFGNIDVLISNAGVSLTSLSQDTDHTNYREVMDVNFGGFYNLSHCVIPKMVEAKKGVILAVSSMWGQTGASCEALYSASKGAIDAYVKSLAKELGPSGIRVNAVSPGTIETDMMSCYSEADKAAIAEDTPLGRLGTPEEVAEVMYFLSSDKASYITGQIIGVNGGFLI
;
A
#
# COMPACT_ATOMS: atom_id res chain seq x y z
N MET A 1 -13.67 -0.84 18.76
CA MET A 1 -13.03 0.15 17.86
C MET A 1 -12.61 -0.61 16.61
N PRO A 2 -12.73 -0.04 15.43
CA PRO A 2 -12.29 -0.71 14.21
C PRO A 2 -10.75 -0.89 14.23
N HIS A 3 -10.28 -1.97 13.57
CA HIS A 3 -8.88 -2.33 13.51
C HIS A 3 -8.35 -2.22 12.07
N MET A 4 -7.31 -1.44 11.87
CA MET A 4 -6.60 -1.30 10.59
C MET A 4 -5.21 -1.92 10.71
N LEU A 5 -4.83 -2.73 9.71
CA LEU A 5 -3.47 -3.24 9.54
C LEU A 5 -2.85 -2.66 8.28
N ILE A 6 -1.61 -2.15 8.41
CA ILE A 6 -0.86 -1.62 7.27
C ILE A 6 0.56 -2.18 7.21
N SER A 7 1.01 -2.56 6.03
CA SER A 7 2.42 -2.91 5.80
C SER A 7 3.27 -1.67 5.45
N GLY A 8 4.52 -1.63 5.94
CA GLY A 8 5.41 -0.49 5.71
C GLY A 8 4.93 0.80 6.40
N GLY A 9 4.37 0.68 7.62
CA GLY A 9 3.77 1.79 8.35
C GLY A 9 4.75 2.68 9.13
N SER A 10 6.05 2.41 9.09
CA SER A 10 7.05 3.16 9.89
C SER A 10 7.40 4.54 9.32
N ARG A 11 7.17 4.80 8.03
CA ARG A 11 7.54 6.05 7.33
C ARG A 11 6.66 6.34 6.13
N GLY A 12 6.81 7.52 5.55
CA GLY A 12 6.17 7.93 4.30
C GLY A 12 4.65 7.76 4.30
N ILE A 13 4.08 7.28 3.19
CA ILE A 13 2.64 7.06 3.02
C ILE A 13 2.08 6.15 4.11
N GLY A 14 2.80 5.07 4.47
CA GLY A 14 2.33 4.13 5.48
C GLY A 14 2.19 4.77 6.85
N ARG A 15 3.12 5.62 7.27
CA ARG A 15 3.05 6.37 8.52
C ARG A 15 1.91 7.38 8.51
N ALA A 16 1.77 8.14 7.45
CA ALA A 16 0.66 9.09 7.30
C ALA A 16 -0.71 8.38 7.38
N CYS A 17 -0.86 7.21 6.74
CA CYS A 17 -2.04 6.38 6.90
C CYS A 17 -2.25 5.97 8.37
N ALA A 18 -1.22 5.49 9.04
CA ALA A 18 -1.33 5.06 10.44
C ALA A 18 -1.79 6.21 11.36
N GLU A 19 -1.25 7.40 11.18
CA GLU A 19 -1.60 8.60 11.94
C GLU A 19 -3.04 9.07 11.66
N ILE A 20 -3.46 9.11 10.39
CA ILE A 20 -4.82 9.51 10.01
C ILE A 20 -5.86 8.51 10.53
N PHE A 21 -5.64 7.21 10.39
CA PHE A 21 -6.57 6.20 10.90
C PHE A 21 -6.67 6.24 12.43
N ALA A 22 -5.54 6.36 13.13
CA ALA A 22 -5.53 6.45 14.60
C ALA A 22 -6.27 7.71 15.10
N SER A 23 -6.07 8.87 14.46
CA SER A 23 -6.79 10.11 14.80
C SER A 23 -8.30 10.03 14.57
N ASN A 24 -8.73 9.09 13.71
CA ASN A 24 -10.14 8.79 13.43
C ASN A 24 -10.68 7.58 14.21
N GLY A 25 -10.02 7.19 15.31
CA GLY A 25 -10.52 6.21 16.28
C GLY A 25 -10.28 4.75 15.94
N TYR A 26 -9.39 4.44 14.99
CA TYR A 26 -8.94 3.08 14.74
C TYR A 26 -7.85 2.66 15.72
N LYS A 27 -7.82 1.37 16.07
CA LYS A 27 -6.60 0.70 16.48
C LYS A 27 -5.80 0.37 15.22
N VAL A 28 -4.53 0.73 15.22
CA VAL A 28 -3.65 0.55 14.06
C VAL A 28 -2.53 -0.41 14.40
N SER A 29 -2.47 -1.51 13.67
CA SER A 29 -1.30 -2.38 13.63
C SER A 29 -0.50 -2.09 12.38
N TYR A 30 0.79 -1.86 12.51
CA TYR A 30 1.62 -1.72 11.33
C TYR A 30 2.79 -2.69 11.32
N LEU A 31 3.10 -3.16 10.10
CA LEU A 31 4.23 -4.05 9.87
C LEU A 31 5.45 -3.24 9.43
N TYR A 32 6.62 -3.55 10.02
CA TYR A 32 7.90 -2.97 9.65
C TYR A 32 8.97 -4.06 9.47
N HIS A 33 9.95 -3.83 8.58
CA HIS A 33 10.99 -4.82 8.28
C HIS A 33 12.26 -4.58 9.13
N THR A 34 12.82 -3.38 9.09
CA THR A 34 14.14 -3.10 9.71
C THR A 34 14.02 -2.41 11.06
N ASN A 35 13.65 -1.15 11.09
CA ASN A 35 13.62 -0.33 12.29
C ASN A 35 12.32 0.47 12.38
N THR A 36 11.91 0.74 13.62
CA THR A 36 10.85 1.68 13.93
C THR A 36 11.06 2.27 15.33
N ASP A 37 10.68 3.54 15.48
CA ASP A 37 10.57 4.27 16.74
C ASP A 37 9.14 4.84 16.92
N PHE A 38 8.21 4.40 16.07
CA PHE A 38 6.87 4.93 15.96
C PHE A 38 5.85 4.02 16.65
N GLU A 39 5.48 4.37 17.88
CA GLU A 39 4.45 3.71 18.67
C GLU A 39 3.67 4.74 19.48
N THR A 40 2.35 4.54 19.62
CA THR A 40 1.47 5.36 20.46
C THR A 40 0.41 4.47 21.11
N ASP A 41 -0.48 5.03 21.95
CA ASP A 41 -1.59 4.29 22.57
C ASP A 41 -2.59 3.69 21.55
N SER A 42 -2.51 4.06 20.28
CA SER A 42 -3.40 3.58 19.21
C SER A 42 -2.67 2.99 18.01
N ILE A 43 -1.34 3.06 17.96
CA ILE A 43 -0.49 2.60 16.84
C ILE A 43 0.57 1.65 17.36
N TYR A 44 0.56 0.39 16.89
CA TYR A 44 1.36 -0.70 17.41
C TYR A 44 2.21 -1.36 16.33
N PRO A 45 3.54 -1.47 16.54
CA PRO A 45 4.47 -2.07 15.59
C PRO A 45 4.54 -3.59 15.70
N TYR A 46 4.62 -4.27 14.55
CA TYR A 46 4.94 -5.69 14.43
C TYR A 46 6.05 -5.88 13.42
N LYS A 47 7.15 -6.54 13.82
CA LYS A 47 8.25 -6.83 12.91
C LYS A 47 7.83 -7.94 11.96
N CYS A 48 7.98 -7.71 10.65
CA CYS A 48 7.54 -8.65 9.62
C CYS A 48 8.20 -8.34 8.28
N ASP A 49 8.80 -9.34 7.68
CA ASP A 49 9.11 -9.33 6.25
C ASP A 49 7.86 -9.80 5.50
N VAL A 50 7.25 -8.91 4.71
CA VAL A 50 6.02 -9.22 3.98
C VAL A 50 6.22 -10.27 2.86
N SER A 51 7.44 -10.49 2.42
CA SER A 51 7.78 -11.53 1.44
C SER A 51 7.77 -12.95 2.03
N ASP A 52 7.83 -13.05 3.38
CA ASP A 52 7.79 -14.32 4.11
C ASP A 52 6.35 -14.60 4.60
N PRO A 53 5.65 -15.61 4.04
CA PRO A 53 4.26 -15.90 4.40
C PRO A 53 4.08 -16.34 5.87
N GLU A 54 5.07 -17.00 6.49
CA GLU A 54 4.97 -17.42 7.89
C GLU A 54 5.09 -16.20 8.83
N GLN A 55 6.03 -15.28 8.56
CA GLN A 55 6.12 -14.04 9.33
C GLN A 55 4.85 -13.18 9.19
N VAL A 56 4.26 -13.11 7.99
CA VAL A 56 3.00 -12.41 7.77
C VAL A 56 1.87 -13.02 8.60
N LYS A 57 1.75 -14.33 8.59
CA LYS A 57 0.75 -15.05 9.38
C LYS A 57 0.91 -14.78 10.87
N ASP A 58 2.13 -14.94 11.42
CA ASP A 58 2.41 -14.73 12.83
C ASP A 58 2.11 -13.29 13.26
N ALA A 59 2.51 -12.31 12.46
CA ALA A 59 2.26 -10.90 12.75
C ALA A 59 0.76 -10.56 12.72
N ILE A 60 0.00 -11.09 11.75
CA ILE A 60 -1.46 -10.90 11.68
C ILE A 60 -2.17 -11.58 12.85
N GLU A 61 -1.77 -12.79 13.23
CA GLU A 61 -2.33 -13.48 14.40
C GLU A 61 -2.07 -12.69 15.69
N ALA A 62 -0.86 -12.18 15.89
CA ALA A 62 -0.51 -11.35 17.04
C ALA A 62 -1.33 -10.05 17.08
N ALA A 63 -1.49 -9.37 15.94
CA ALA A 63 -2.31 -8.17 15.83
C ALA A 63 -3.78 -8.45 16.13
N CYS A 64 -4.33 -9.57 15.61
CA CYS A 64 -5.70 -9.98 15.87
C CYS A 64 -5.93 -10.38 17.34
N MET A 65 -4.96 -11.01 18.01
CA MET A 65 -5.03 -11.28 19.44
C MET A 65 -5.11 -9.99 20.28
N SER A 66 -4.43 -8.94 19.82
CA SER A 66 -4.39 -7.65 20.54
C SER A 66 -5.66 -6.82 20.34
N PHE A 67 -6.23 -6.79 19.13
CA PHE A 67 -7.28 -5.81 18.76
C PHE A 67 -8.48 -6.41 18.06
N GLY A 68 -8.57 -7.73 17.92
CA GLY A 68 -9.64 -8.41 17.19
C GLY A 68 -9.38 -8.44 15.67
N ASN A 69 -10.40 -8.84 14.93
CA ASN A 69 -10.30 -9.00 13.48
C ASN A 69 -9.96 -7.68 12.79
N ILE A 70 -9.24 -7.78 11.67
CA ILE A 70 -8.87 -6.64 10.83
C ILE A 70 -10.07 -6.21 10.00
N ASP A 71 -10.54 -4.98 10.19
CA ASP A 71 -11.61 -4.36 9.39
C ASP A 71 -11.08 -3.76 8.08
N VAL A 72 -9.84 -3.21 8.13
CA VAL A 72 -9.18 -2.58 6.98
C VAL A 72 -7.76 -3.10 6.85
N LEU A 73 -7.43 -3.67 5.70
CA LEU A 73 -6.05 -4.00 5.31
C LEU A 73 -5.54 -2.96 4.34
N ILE A 74 -4.34 -2.43 4.58
CA ILE A 74 -3.59 -1.60 3.63
C ILE A 74 -2.26 -2.26 3.30
N SER A 75 -2.09 -2.71 2.05
CA SER A 75 -0.81 -3.17 1.53
C SER A 75 -0.04 -1.99 0.93
N ASN A 76 0.95 -1.49 1.68
CA ASN A 76 1.76 -0.33 1.30
C ASN A 76 3.25 -0.67 1.17
N ALA A 77 3.77 -1.66 1.89
CA ALA A 77 5.18 -2.04 1.79
C ALA A 77 5.59 -2.27 0.33
N GLY A 78 6.73 -1.72 -0.04
CA GLY A 78 7.25 -1.87 -1.40
C GLY A 78 8.66 -1.34 -1.51
N VAL A 79 9.37 -1.87 -2.50
CA VAL A 79 10.71 -1.47 -2.92
C VAL A 79 10.68 -1.03 -4.38
N SER A 80 11.55 -0.08 -4.72
CA SER A 80 11.77 0.39 -6.09
C SER A 80 13.17 -0.03 -6.54
N LEU A 81 13.30 -0.28 -7.83
CA LEU A 81 14.57 -0.57 -8.49
C LEU A 81 14.64 0.24 -9.77
N THR A 82 15.60 1.14 -9.85
CA THR A 82 15.91 1.88 -11.07
C THR A 82 17.10 1.22 -11.78
N SER A 83 16.81 0.50 -12.85
CA SER A 83 17.82 -0.20 -13.66
C SER A 83 17.27 -0.50 -15.06
N LEU A 84 18.15 -0.55 -16.07
CA LEU A 84 17.75 -1.08 -17.37
C LEU A 84 17.40 -2.56 -17.24
N SER A 85 16.40 -3.04 -17.99
CA SER A 85 15.91 -4.41 -17.89
C SER A 85 17.00 -5.46 -18.17
N GLN A 86 17.94 -5.14 -19.07
CA GLN A 86 19.08 -6.03 -19.40
C GLN A 86 20.12 -6.15 -18.28
N ASP A 87 20.15 -5.19 -17.35
CA ASP A 87 21.11 -5.12 -16.25
C ASP A 87 20.52 -5.66 -14.93
N THR A 88 19.28 -6.12 -14.95
CA THR A 88 18.62 -6.75 -13.81
C THR A 88 18.87 -8.26 -13.79
N ASP A 89 19.00 -8.82 -12.60
CA ASP A 89 19.15 -10.25 -12.39
C ASP A 89 17.96 -10.89 -11.67
N HIS A 90 18.04 -12.21 -11.43
CA HIS A 90 16.98 -12.92 -10.71
C HIS A 90 16.84 -12.50 -9.25
N THR A 91 17.87 -11.96 -8.62
CA THR A 91 17.79 -11.45 -7.24
C THR A 91 16.97 -10.18 -7.21
N ASN A 92 17.24 -9.26 -8.14
CA ASN A 92 16.45 -8.03 -8.33
C ASN A 92 14.97 -8.36 -8.62
N TYR A 93 14.74 -9.32 -9.54
CA TYR A 93 13.38 -9.76 -9.86
C TYR A 93 12.63 -10.26 -8.62
N ARG A 94 13.26 -11.16 -7.85
CA ARG A 94 12.64 -11.71 -6.64
C ARG A 94 12.38 -10.64 -5.61
N GLU A 95 13.37 -9.82 -5.30
CA GLU A 95 13.21 -8.76 -4.30
C GLU A 95 12.01 -7.86 -4.62
N VAL A 96 11.91 -7.36 -5.86
CA VAL A 96 10.82 -6.47 -6.25
C VAL A 96 9.47 -7.20 -6.28
N MET A 97 9.41 -8.40 -6.87
CA MET A 97 8.13 -9.12 -7.00
C MET A 97 7.66 -9.70 -5.66
N ASP A 98 8.56 -10.30 -4.87
CA ASP A 98 8.20 -10.95 -3.62
C ASP A 98 7.78 -9.93 -2.56
N VAL A 99 8.41 -8.75 -2.52
CA VAL A 99 8.00 -7.69 -1.59
C VAL A 99 6.72 -7.00 -2.08
N ASN A 100 6.68 -6.50 -3.33
CA ASN A 100 5.60 -5.63 -3.78
C ASN A 100 4.29 -6.39 -4.02
N PHE A 101 4.34 -7.45 -4.84
CA PHE A 101 3.16 -8.24 -5.16
C PHE A 101 2.98 -9.44 -4.21
N GLY A 102 4.06 -10.18 -3.92
CA GLY A 102 4.04 -11.30 -2.99
C GLY A 102 3.59 -10.86 -1.60
N GLY A 103 4.08 -9.74 -1.10
CA GLY A 103 3.63 -9.16 0.17
C GLY A 103 2.13 -8.84 0.19
N PHE A 104 1.59 -8.26 -0.87
CA PHE A 104 0.15 -8.02 -0.98
C PHE A 104 -0.65 -9.32 -1.01
N TYR A 105 -0.18 -10.32 -1.78
CA TYR A 105 -0.79 -11.65 -1.80
C TYR A 105 -0.80 -12.29 -0.41
N ASN A 106 0.34 -12.34 0.28
CA ASN A 106 0.48 -12.95 1.59
C ASN A 106 -0.46 -12.30 2.63
N LEU A 107 -0.49 -10.96 2.68
CA LEU A 107 -1.36 -10.19 3.58
C LEU A 107 -2.83 -10.46 3.29
N SER A 108 -3.24 -10.34 2.03
CA SER A 108 -4.64 -10.54 1.64
C SER A 108 -5.10 -11.98 1.89
N HIS A 109 -4.26 -12.97 1.56
CA HIS A 109 -4.54 -14.38 1.82
C HIS A 109 -4.84 -14.68 3.30
N CYS A 110 -4.11 -14.04 4.23
CA CYS A 110 -4.31 -14.22 5.66
C CYS A 110 -5.59 -13.54 6.19
N VAL A 111 -5.97 -12.37 5.67
CA VAL A 111 -7.12 -11.62 6.22
C VAL A 111 -8.45 -11.98 5.57
N ILE A 112 -8.46 -12.36 4.30
CA ILE A 112 -9.69 -12.67 3.52
C ILE A 112 -10.62 -13.67 4.23
N PRO A 113 -10.16 -14.82 4.77
CA PRO A 113 -11.06 -15.79 5.39
C PRO A 113 -11.90 -15.19 6.53
N LYS A 114 -11.30 -14.34 7.37
CA LYS A 114 -12.00 -13.68 8.48
C LYS A 114 -12.93 -12.57 8.01
N MET A 115 -12.57 -11.82 6.98
CA MET A 115 -13.44 -10.83 6.36
C MET A 115 -14.66 -11.48 5.70
N VAL A 116 -14.47 -12.62 5.03
CA VAL A 116 -15.58 -13.40 4.41
C VAL A 116 -16.52 -13.95 5.49
N GLU A 117 -15.99 -14.50 6.59
CA GLU A 117 -16.79 -14.95 7.73
C GLU A 117 -17.62 -13.80 8.33
N ALA A 118 -17.01 -12.62 8.49
CA ALA A 118 -17.65 -11.42 9.02
C ALA A 118 -18.61 -10.74 8.01
N LYS A 119 -18.56 -11.09 6.73
CA LYS A 119 -19.24 -10.44 5.62
C LYS A 119 -18.98 -8.93 5.57
N LYS A 120 -17.78 -8.52 5.92
CA LYS A 120 -17.38 -7.14 6.01
C LYS A 120 -15.86 -7.04 5.93
N GLY A 121 -15.36 -6.05 5.19
CA GLY A 121 -13.94 -5.74 5.13
C GLY A 121 -13.61 -4.74 4.03
N VAL A 122 -12.45 -4.10 4.17
CA VAL A 122 -11.90 -3.26 3.13
C VAL A 122 -10.43 -3.63 2.93
N ILE A 123 -10.04 -3.89 1.69
CA ILE A 123 -8.67 -4.16 1.30
C ILE A 123 -8.23 -3.04 0.37
N LEU A 124 -7.14 -2.37 0.73
CA LEU A 124 -6.56 -1.28 -0.06
C LEU A 124 -5.10 -1.62 -0.37
N ALA A 125 -4.65 -1.23 -1.56
CA ALA A 125 -3.26 -1.39 -1.96
C ALA A 125 -2.67 -0.07 -2.46
N VAL A 126 -1.37 0.14 -2.22
CA VAL A 126 -0.59 1.21 -2.84
C VAL A 126 0.06 0.67 -4.11
N SER A 127 -0.54 1.02 -5.26
CA SER A 127 0.02 0.79 -6.57
C SER A 127 1.01 1.91 -6.96
N SER A 128 1.04 2.29 -8.20
CA SER A 128 1.81 3.40 -8.77
C SER A 128 1.23 3.81 -10.12
N MET A 129 1.42 5.06 -10.51
CA MET A 129 1.16 5.47 -11.88
C MET A 129 1.92 4.61 -12.90
N TRP A 130 3.11 4.11 -12.54
CA TRP A 130 3.91 3.21 -13.38
C TRP A 130 3.33 1.79 -13.50
N GLY A 131 2.45 1.37 -12.62
CA GLY A 131 1.67 0.13 -12.78
C GLY A 131 0.67 0.20 -13.93
N GLN A 132 0.25 1.40 -14.32
CA GLN A 132 -0.72 1.63 -15.40
C GLN A 132 -0.05 1.86 -16.76
N THR A 133 1.11 2.52 -16.80
CA THR A 133 1.78 2.93 -18.05
C THR A 133 3.13 2.27 -18.29
N GLY A 134 3.79 1.78 -17.24
CA GLY A 134 5.20 1.45 -17.27
C GLY A 134 6.10 2.70 -17.25
N ALA A 135 7.37 2.50 -16.91
CA ALA A 135 8.40 3.54 -16.97
C ALA A 135 9.74 2.96 -17.42
N SER A 136 10.50 3.76 -18.17
CA SER A 136 11.88 3.42 -18.53
C SER A 136 12.73 3.30 -17.27
N CYS A 137 13.63 2.34 -17.25
CA CYS A 137 14.49 1.99 -16.11
C CYS A 137 13.75 1.47 -14.85
N GLU A 138 12.42 1.29 -14.90
CA GLU A 138 11.61 0.78 -13.80
C GLU A 138 10.73 -0.42 -14.23
N ALA A 139 11.19 -1.22 -15.18
CA ALA A 139 10.37 -2.29 -15.77
C ALA A 139 9.87 -3.31 -14.75
N LEU A 140 10.73 -3.78 -13.82
CA LEU A 140 10.33 -4.72 -12.77
C LEU A 140 9.38 -4.10 -11.76
N TYR A 141 9.65 -2.86 -11.34
CA TYR A 141 8.76 -2.13 -10.44
C TYR A 141 7.39 -1.92 -11.07
N SER A 142 7.35 -1.43 -12.31
CA SER A 142 6.11 -1.25 -13.07
C SER A 142 5.31 -2.54 -13.21
N ALA A 143 5.99 -3.65 -13.53
CA ALA A 143 5.36 -4.97 -13.64
C ALA A 143 4.76 -5.40 -12.29
N SER A 144 5.47 -5.21 -11.17
CA SER A 144 4.97 -5.54 -9.83
C SER A 144 3.72 -4.74 -9.47
N LYS A 145 3.69 -3.44 -9.81
CA LYS A 145 2.53 -2.56 -9.56
C LYS A 145 1.37 -2.86 -10.50
N GLY A 146 1.63 -3.22 -11.76
CA GLY A 146 0.62 -3.73 -12.69
C GLY A 146 -0.01 -5.05 -12.23
N ALA A 147 0.77 -5.94 -11.60
CA ALA A 147 0.25 -7.15 -10.97
C ALA A 147 -0.71 -6.82 -9.82
N ILE A 148 -0.39 -5.84 -8.97
CA ILE A 148 -1.30 -5.33 -7.92
C ILE A 148 -2.61 -4.85 -8.53
N ASP A 149 -2.56 -4.04 -9.60
CA ASP A 149 -3.75 -3.49 -10.26
C ASP A 149 -4.68 -4.59 -10.79
N ALA A 150 -4.13 -5.61 -11.43
CA ALA A 150 -4.89 -6.75 -11.93
C ALA A 150 -5.50 -7.57 -10.77
N TYR A 151 -4.72 -7.80 -9.71
CA TYR A 151 -5.14 -8.57 -8.55
C TYR A 151 -6.28 -7.88 -7.77
N VAL A 152 -6.18 -6.57 -7.55
CA VAL A 152 -7.25 -5.74 -6.96
C VAL A 152 -8.57 -5.90 -7.72
N LYS A 153 -8.54 -5.82 -9.05
CA LYS A 153 -9.73 -5.97 -9.90
C LYS A 153 -10.33 -7.37 -9.80
N SER A 154 -9.50 -8.40 -9.67
CA SER A 154 -9.93 -9.79 -9.52
C SER A 154 -10.56 -10.02 -8.15
N LEU A 155 -9.85 -9.63 -7.06
CA LEU A 155 -10.36 -9.75 -5.69
C LEU A 155 -11.67 -8.99 -5.49
N ALA A 156 -11.83 -7.81 -6.09
CA ALA A 156 -13.06 -7.04 -5.98
C ALA A 156 -14.28 -7.81 -6.52
N LYS A 157 -14.11 -8.59 -7.60
CA LYS A 157 -15.16 -9.42 -8.19
C LYS A 157 -15.45 -10.67 -7.33
N GLU A 158 -14.39 -11.29 -6.78
CA GLU A 158 -14.51 -12.49 -5.96
C GLU A 158 -15.14 -12.19 -4.59
N LEU A 159 -14.76 -11.07 -3.97
CA LEU A 159 -15.10 -10.75 -2.58
C LEU A 159 -16.32 -9.84 -2.45
N GLY A 160 -16.72 -9.15 -3.54
CA GLY A 160 -17.90 -8.30 -3.57
C GLY A 160 -19.18 -9.00 -3.05
N PRO A 161 -19.50 -10.25 -3.44
CA PRO A 161 -20.63 -11.00 -2.89
C PRO A 161 -20.58 -11.22 -1.37
N SER A 162 -19.40 -11.12 -0.78
CA SER A 162 -19.19 -11.21 0.68
C SER A 162 -19.19 -9.86 1.38
N GLY A 163 -19.53 -8.77 0.68
CA GLY A 163 -19.58 -7.42 1.26
C GLY A 163 -18.19 -6.80 1.50
N ILE A 164 -17.14 -7.29 0.84
CA ILE A 164 -15.77 -6.80 0.97
C ILE A 164 -15.45 -5.93 -0.23
N ARG A 165 -14.89 -4.73 0.01
CA ARG A 165 -14.42 -3.83 -1.04
C ARG A 165 -12.92 -3.93 -1.19
N VAL A 166 -12.44 -3.90 -2.44
CA VAL A 166 -11.01 -3.97 -2.75
C VAL A 166 -10.68 -2.88 -3.76
N ASN A 167 -9.78 -1.95 -3.41
CA ASN A 167 -9.35 -0.87 -4.28
C ASN A 167 -7.83 -0.64 -4.13
N ALA A 168 -7.26 0.13 -5.04
CA ALA A 168 -5.90 0.65 -4.91
C ALA A 168 -5.88 2.16 -5.12
N VAL A 169 -4.88 2.81 -4.54
CA VAL A 169 -4.43 4.12 -4.98
C VAL A 169 -3.21 3.96 -5.89
N SER A 170 -3.10 4.85 -6.84
CA SER A 170 -1.99 4.93 -7.80
C SER A 170 -1.32 6.31 -7.64
N PRO A 171 -0.38 6.44 -6.67
CA PRO A 171 0.31 7.70 -6.46
C PRO A 171 1.19 8.07 -7.65
N GLY A 172 1.33 9.37 -7.86
CA GLY A 172 2.43 9.94 -8.63
C GLY A 172 3.69 10.01 -7.79
N THR A 173 4.52 11.02 -8.04
CA THR A 173 5.72 11.26 -7.23
C THR A 173 5.34 11.93 -5.91
N ILE A 174 5.57 11.22 -4.80
CA ILE A 174 5.24 11.65 -3.45
C ILE A 174 6.52 11.94 -2.67
N GLU A 175 6.55 13.04 -1.94
CA GLU A 175 7.69 13.46 -1.12
C GLU A 175 7.89 12.52 0.08
N THR A 176 8.71 11.50 -0.11
CA THR A 176 9.04 10.46 0.86
C THR A 176 10.54 10.18 0.83
N ASP A 177 11.05 9.36 1.78
CA ASP A 177 12.43 8.90 1.78
C ASP A 177 12.84 8.19 0.48
N MET A 178 11.89 7.65 -0.27
CA MET A 178 12.16 7.05 -1.59
C MET A 178 12.68 8.08 -2.59
N MET A 179 12.40 9.38 -2.37
CA MET A 179 12.90 10.49 -3.17
C MET A 179 14.27 11.01 -2.73
N SER A 180 14.89 10.42 -1.70
CA SER A 180 16.20 10.87 -1.17
C SER A 180 17.37 10.70 -2.16
N CYS A 181 17.23 9.82 -3.13
CA CYS A 181 18.23 9.62 -4.19
C CYS A 181 18.15 10.67 -5.32
N TYR A 182 17.07 11.47 -5.39
CA TYR A 182 16.89 12.51 -6.41
C TYR A 182 17.43 13.85 -5.92
N SER A 183 18.12 14.57 -6.82
CA SER A 183 18.56 15.94 -6.54
C SER A 183 17.36 16.89 -6.52
N GLU A 184 17.55 18.08 -5.92
CA GLU A 184 16.52 19.13 -5.93
C GLU A 184 16.17 19.59 -7.36
N ALA A 185 17.12 19.51 -8.30
CA ALA A 185 16.87 19.80 -9.71
C ALA A 185 15.98 18.74 -10.37
N ASP A 186 16.20 17.45 -10.05
CA ASP A 186 15.35 16.37 -10.55
C ASP A 186 13.92 16.49 -10.00
N LYS A 187 13.80 16.78 -8.70
CA LYS A 187 12.48 17.00 -8.06
C LYS A 187 11.74 18.19 -8.67
N ALA A 188 12.47 19.29 -8.97
CA ALA A 188 11.90 20.45 -9.62
C ALA A 188 11.42 20.13 -11.05
N ALA A 189 12.20 19.35 -11.81
CA ALA A 189 11.80 18.91 -13.14
C ALA A 189 10.54 18.02 -13.08
N ILE A 190 10.46 17.06 -12.14
CA ILE A 190 9.27 16.24 -11.95
C ILE A 190 8.06 17.10 -11.55
N ALA A 191 8.26 18.11 -10.71
CA ALA A 191 7.20 19.04 -10.33
C ALA A 191 6.68 19.86 -11.53
N GLU A 192 7.58 20.29 -12.41
CA GLU A 192 7.23 21.02 -13.65
C GLU A 192 6.41 20.16 -14.61
N ASP A 193 6.73 18.85 -14.72
CA ASP A 193 5.99 17.88 -15.53
C ASP A 193 4.63 17.51 -14.92
N THR A 194 4.42 17.80 -13.64
CA THR A 194 3.17 17.53 -12.94
C THR A 194 2.20 18.70 -13.12
N PRO A 195 0.97 18.50 -13.63
CA PRO A 195 0.00 19.61 -13.86
C PRO A 195 -0.28 20.47 -12.63
N LEU A 196 -0.25 19.90 -11.40
CA LEU A 196 -0.38 20.70 -10.18
C LEU A 196 0.90 21.45 -9.76
N GLY A 197 2.00 21.34 -10.52
CA GLY A 197 3.24 22.09 -10.35
C GLY A 197 4.05 21.73 -9.11
N ARG A 198 3.79 20.56 -8.49
CA ARG A 198 4.48 20.11 -7.27
C ARG A 198 4.43 18.60 -7.11
N LEU A 199 5.26 18.08 -6.23
CA LEU A 199 5.14 16.72 -5.72
C LEU A 199 3.92 16.60 -4.80
N GLY A 200 3.38 15.39 -4.68
CA GLY A 200 2.35 15.08 -3.68
C GLY A 200 2.96 14.86 -2.30
N THR A 201 2.12 14.89 -1.26
CA THR A 201 2.53 14.56 0.10
C THR A 201 1.99 13.19 0.53
N PRO A 202 2.63 12.52 1.51
CA PRO A 202 2.10 11.28 2.08
C PRO A 202 0.67 11.42 2.60
N GLU A 203 0.34 12.56 3.21
CA GLU A 203 -0.97 12.84 3.78
C GLU A 203 -2.06 12.90 2.70
N GLU A 204 -1.77 13.46 1.52
CA GLU A 204 -2.72 13.52 0.41
C GLU A 204 -3.10 12.11 -0.08
N VAL A 205 -2.16 11.17 -0.07
CA VAL A 205 -2.44 9.76 -0.39
C VAL A 205 -3.22 9.10 0.74
N ALA A 206 -2.84 9.35 1.98
CA ALA A 206 -3.46 8.76 3.17
C ALA A 206 -4.93 9.20 3.35
N GLU A 207 -5.27 10.45 3.02
CA GLU A 207 -6.65 10.95 3.05
C GLU A 207 -7.54 10.20 2.04
N VAL A 208 -7.03 9.92 0.84
CA VAL A 208 -7.76 9.12 -0.15
C VAL A 208 -7.94 7.68 0.33
N MET A 209 -6.91 7.08 0.95
CA MET A 209 -7.00 5.74 1.56
C MET A 209 -8.06 5.71 2.66
N TYR A 210 -8.08 6.72 3.53
CA TYR A 210 -9.08 6.84 4.58
C TYR A 210 -10.49 6.99 4.02
N PHE A 211 -10.69 7.86 3.02
CA PHE A 211 -11.97 7.97 2.31
C PHE A 211 -12.42 6.62 1.72
N LEU A 212 -11.53 5.92 1.02
CA LEU A 212 -11.84 4.63 0.41
C LEU A 212 -12.17 3.54 1.44
N SER A 213 -11.66 3.65 2.67
CA SER A 213 -11.99 2.73 3.76
C SER A 213 -13.37 2.97 4.36
N SER A 214 -13.91 4.17 4.26
CA SER A 214 -15.13 4.62 4.89
C SER A 214 -16.41 4.18 4.15
N ASP A 215 -17.56 4.30 4.83
CA ASP A 215 -18.88 4.04 4.23
C ASP A 215 -19.25 5.05 3.13
N LYS A 216 -18.57 6.20 3.07
CA LYS A 216 -18.72 7.17 1.97
C LYS A 216 -18.28 6.62 0.62
N ALA A 217 -17.43 5.58 0.63
CA ALA A 217 -16.96 4.85 -0.55
C ALA A 217 -17.68 3.50 -0.74
N SER A 218 -18.86 3.30 -0.15
CA SER A 218 -19.58 2.02 -0.12
C SER A 218 -19.88 1.42 -1.50
N TYR A 219 -19.91 2.22 -2.55
CA TYR A 219 -20.15 1.76 -3.93
C TYR A 219 -18.90 1.80 -4.81
N ILE A 220 -17.70 1.92 -4.18
CA ILE A 220 -16.40 1.94 -4.87
C ILE A 220 -15.68 0.64 -4.58
N THR A 221 -15.49 -0.21 -5.60
CA THR A 221 -14.68 -1.43 -5.54
C THR A 221 -14.07 -1.75 -6.91
N GLY A 222 -12.91 -2.38 -6.94
CA GLY A 222 -12.16 -2.73 -8.14
C GLY A 222 -11.50 -1.55 -8.84
N GLN A 223 -11.41 -0.38 -8.18
CA GLN A 223 -10.87 0.84 -8.76
C GLN A 223 -9.39 1.04 -8.43
N ILE A 224 -8.67 1.62 -9.37
CA ILE A 224 -7.31 2.11 -9.20
C ILE A 224 -7.38 3.64 -9.28
N ILE A 225 -7.33 4.29 -8.11
CA ILE A 225 -7.56 5.74 -8.00
C ILE A 225 -6.23 6.48 -8.12
N GLY A 226 -6.10 7.32 -9.15
CA GLY A 226 -4.93 8.18 -9.34
C GLY A 226 -4.85 9.27 -8.26
N VAL A 227 -3.70 9.35 -7.58
CA VAL A 227 -3.34 10.44 -6.66
C VAL A 227 -1.99 10.97 -7.11
N ASN A 228 -1.97 11.61 -8.28
CA ASN A 228 -0.76 11.86 -9.06
C ASN A 228 -0.63 13.30 -9.59
N GLY A 229 -1.42 14.24 -9.07
CA GLY A 229 -1.37 15.64 -9.49
C GLY A 229 -1.73 15.91 -10.94
N GLY A 230 -2.39 14.94 -11.62
CA GLY A 230 -2.74 15.01 -13.04
C GLY A 230 -1.62 14.52 -13.98
N PHE A 231 -0.53 13.98 -13.43
CA PHE A 231 0.60 13.47 -14.23
C PHE A 231 0.15 12.36 -15.21
N LEU A 232 -0.77 11.53 -14.77
CA LEU A 232 -1.42 10.51 -15.58
C LEU A 232 -2.94 10.68 -15.52
N ILE A 233 -3.56 10.90 -16.65
CA ILE A 233 -5.00 11.06 -16.85
C ILE A 233 -5.48 10.21 -18.04
#